data_afd0d860ba568ad5b6cbe219b98c0315
#
_entry.id   afd0d860ba568ad5b6cbe219b98c0315
#
_cell.length_a   1.000
_cell.length_b   1.000
_cell.length_c   1.000
_cell.angle_alpha   90.00
_cell.angle_beta   90.00
_cell.angle_gamma   90.00
#
_symmetry.space_group_name_H-M   'P 1'
#
loop_
_entity.id
_entity.type
_entity.pdbx_description
1 polymer ?
#
loop_
_entity_poly.entity_id
_entity_poly.type
_entity_poly.pdbx_seq_one_letter_code
_entity_poly.pdbx_strand_id
1 'polypeptide(L)'
;MKTIVFLLTAHSAEDERVRYHQLPSLVEAGWTAYIVAPSQGELPGSNPYARLYDAHTMTRRQCVNHCVEMLRELKPDVVLADTPMALWMAVRYRRSSKRAVAVLYDVTEWYPSKKNLRFLTGIAKGLKFCAMVLFNAFVNLFTDGFVFGEVDKARPFRRLFPHRPFVMISYYPDLKYITTFPAESLRQRVRLFYSGNLTDEKGFGNVLKAAVWVARFNPETQVVLNVLSNQRLEKTPSLPANLSLQIDEYQPFAEFCRRAAQNDVFLDLRIPDDENQKCLPIKLFYFMAMGRPVVYTDLKAIHKGCPEFEDFGSYVNPFDTQQIVDVVNDYIRNAETYGKCCEAALRWAKEKYNWKSIEADFVRFIQQYEQH
;
A
#
# COMPACT_ATOMS: atom_id res chain seq x y z
N MET A 1 -8.90 29.73 6.95
CA MET A 1 -8.85 28.25 6.98
C MET A 1 -7.54 27.85 6.29
N LYS A 2 -6.75 26.96 6.87
CA LYS A 2 -5.47 26.50 6.30
C LYS A 2 -5.71 25.50 5.18
N THR A 3 -4.86 25.53 4.18
CA THR A 3 -5.01 24.69 2.99
C THR A 3 -3.80 23.73 2.88
N ILE A 4 -4.06 22.45 2.72
CA ILE A 4 -3.06 21.44 2.40
C ILE A 4 -3.30 20.86 1.01
N VAL A 5 -2.22 20.60 0.28
CA VAL A 5 -2.26 19.89 -0.99
C VAL A 5 -1.41 18.63 -0.89
N PHE A 6 -2.04 17.49 -1.15
CA PHE A 6 -1.35 16.22 -1.42
C PHE A 6 -0.91 16.22 -2.88
N LEU A 7 0.38 16.35 -3.12
CA LEU A 7 0.94 16.40 -4.47
C LEU A 7 1.51 15.03 -4.83
N LEU A 8 0.77 14.31 -5.64
CA LEU A 8 1.08 12.94 -6.04
C LEU A 8 1.62 12.90 -7.48
N THR A 9 2.65 12.12 -7.70
CA THR A 9 3.22 11.87 -9.04
C THR A 9 3.43 10.39 -9.32
N ALA A 10 3.43 9.55 -8.29
CA ALA A 10 3.53 8.10 -8.40
C ALA A 10 2.20 7.37 -8.12
N HIS A 11 1.25 8.05 -7.48
CA HIS A 11 -0.03 7.51 -7.06
C HIS A 11 -1.19 8.25 -7.72
N SER A 12 -2.36 7.59 -7.82
CA SER A 12 -3.59 8.20 -8.30
C SER A 12 -4.26 9.06 -7.23
N ALA A 13 -5.27 9.84 -7.62
CA ALA A 13 -6.11 10.58 -6.69
C ALA A 13 -6.97 9.65 -5.80
N GLU A 14 -7.08 8.39 -6.14
CA GLU A 14 -7.79 7.34 -5.40
C GLU A 14 -6.85 6.50 -4.51
N ASP A 15 -5.60 6.94 -4.31
CA ASP A 15 -4.69 6.31 -3.33
C ASP A 15 -5.38 6.22 -1.97
N GLU A 16 -5.54 4.99 -1.45
CA GLU A 16 -6.36 4.72 -0.26
C GLU A 16 -5.85 5.45 0.98
N ARG A 17 -4.51 5.61 1.15
CA ARG A 17 -3.93 6.30 2.30
C ARG A 17 -4.29 7.77 2.31
N VAL A 18 -4.22 8.41 1.14
CA VAL A 18 -4.54 9.83 1.02
C VAL A 18 -6.05 10.04 1.03
N ARG A 19 -6.76 9.34 0.15
CA ARG A 19 -8.19 9.56 -0.11
C ARG A 19 -9.09 9.17 1.06
N TYR A 20 -8.78 8.06 1.73
CA TYR A 20 -9.67 7.48 2.76
C TYR A 20 -9.13 7.60 4.19
N HIS A 21 -7.87 8.03 4.38
CA HIS A 21 -7.26 8.18 5.70
C HIS A 21 -6.79 9.61 5.96
N GLN A 22 -5.70 10.05 5.32
CA GLN A 22 -5.02 11.31 5.62
C GLN A 22 -5.90 12.54 5.35
N LEU A 23 -6.54 12.59 4.17
CA LEU A 23 -7.37 13.73 3.76
C LEU A 23 -8.60 13.90 4.66
N PRO A 24 -9.44 12.86 4.92
CA PRO A 24 -10.59 13.00 5.80
C PRO A 24 -10.23 13.50 7.19
N SER A 25 -9.14 12.98 7.77
CA SER A 25 -8.69 13.38 9.11
C SER A 25 -8.31 14.86 9.18
N LEU A 26 -7.69 15.40 8.13
CA LEU A 26 -7.36 16.83 8.08
C LEU A 26 -8.60 17.69 7.83
N VAL A 27 -9.55 17.22 7.02
CA VAL A 27 -10.82 17.92 6.81
C VAL A 27 -11.62 17.97 8.13
N GLU A 28 -11.69 16.86 8.87
CA GLU A 28 -12.30 16.81 10.22
C GLU A 28 -11.58 17.74 11.21
N ALA A 29 -10.26 17.92 11.05
CA ALA A 29 -9.46 18.87 11.85
C ALA A 29 -9.57 20.33 11.36
N GLY A 30 -10.43 20.65 10.39
CA GLY A 30 -10.72 22.01 9.92
C GLY A 30 -9.82 22.51 8.80
N TRP A 31 -9.07 21.63 8.12
CA TRP A 31 -8.27 22.00 6.96
C TRP A 31 -9.10 21.97 5.66
N THR A 32 -8.78 22.86 4.72
CA THR A 32 -9.14 22.68 3.31
C THR A 32 -8.10 21.79 2.66
N ALA A 33 -8.49 20.64 2.13
CA ALA A 33 -7.56 19.67 1.57
C ALA A 33 -7.83 19.39 0.08
N TYR A 34 -6.78 19.27 -0.70
CA TYR A 34 -6.84 18.91 -2.12
C TYR A 34 -5.82 17.84 -2.47
N ILE A 35 -6.09 17.07 -3.52
CA ILE A 35 -5.18 16.10 -4.13
C ILE A 35 -4.85 16.57 -5.54
N VAL A 36 -3.59 16.80 -5.84
CA VAL A 36 -3.09 17.03 -7.20
C VAL A 36 -2.39 15.77 -7.66
N ALA A 37 -2.92 15.10 -8.68
CA ALA A 37 -2.45 13.79 -9.12
C ALA A 37 -2.52 13.61 -10.64
N PRO A 38 -1.72 12.68 -11.23
CA PRO A 38 -1.89 12.31 -12.63
C PRO A 38 -3.21 11.57 -12.82
N SER A 39 -3.91 11.86 -13.93
CA SER A 39 -5.09 11.10 -14.34
C SER A 39 -4.70 9.67 -14.72
N GLN A 40 -5.44 8.70 -14.20
CA GLN A 40 -5.28 7.26 -14.51
C GLN A 40 -6.59 6.64 -15.04
N GLY A 41 -7.43 7.46 -15.68
CA GLY A 41 -8.71 7.02 -16.22
C GLY A 41 -9.89 7.22 -15.26
N GLU A 42 -9.71 7.97 -14.17
CA GLU A 42 -10.81 8.36 -13.29
C GLU A 42 -11.84 9.22 -14.04
N LEU A 43 -13.12 9.00 -13.72
CA LEU A 43 -14.18 9.84 -14.24
C LEU A 43 -14.05 11.27 -13.67
N PRO A 44 -14.16 12.33 -14.49
CA PRO A 44 -14.15 13.69 -14.02
C PRO A 44 -15.21 13.92 -12.94
N GLY A 45 -14.81 14.51 -11.79
CA GLY A 45 -15.71 14.82 -10.69
C GLY A 45 -16.03 13.66 -9.74
N SER A 46 -15.51 12.46 -9.95
CA SER A 46 -15.67 11.32 -9.02
C SER A 46 -15.07 11.59 -7.64
N ASN A 47 -14.04 12.43 -7.58
CA ASN A 47 -13.38 12.85 -6.35
C ASN A 47 -13.39 14.40 -6.26
N PRO A 48 -14.21 15.02 -5.39
CA PRO A 48 -14.34 16.49 -5.31
C PRO A 48 -13.06 17.18 -4.84
N TYR A 49 -12.18 16.47 -4.16
CA TYR A 49 -10.89 16.98 -3.69
C TYR A 49 -9.78 16.89 -4.74
N ALA A 50 -9.99 16.12 -5.82
CA ALA A 50 -8.98 15.89 -6.83
C ALA A 50 -8.89 17.04 -7.85
N ARG A 51 -7.65 17.32 -8.23
CA ARG A 51 -7.26 18.14 -9.39
C ARG A 51 -6.31 17.30 -10.22
N LEU A 52 -6.78 16.84 -11.37
CA LEU A 52 -6.08 15.86 -12.19
C LEU A 52 -5.30 16.58 -13.31
N TYR A 53 -4.14 16.04 -13.65
CA TYR A 53 -3.35 16.45 -14.81
C TYR A 53 -3.01 15.25 -15.69
N ASP A 54 -2.91 15.49 -17.00
CA ASP A 54 -2.60 14.42 -17.96
C ASP A 54 -1.08 14.25 -18.10
N ALA A 55 -0.55 13.29 -17.34
CA ALA A 55 0.87 12.95 -17.41
C ALA A 55 1.26 12.16 -18.66
N HIS A 56 0.31 11.64 -19.44
CA HIS A 56 0.59 10.82 -20.63
C HIS A 56 0.88 11.70 -21.86
N THR A 57 0.17 12.83 -22.00
CA THR A 57 0.34 13.73 -23.14
C THR A 57 1.37 14.83 -22.88
N MET A 58 1.70 15.11 -21.62
CA MET A 58 2.63 16.16 -21.22
C MET A 58 4.07 15.66 -21.12
N THR A 59 5.01 16.49 -21.58
CA THR A 59 6.42 16.29 -21.24
C THR A 59 6.65 16.54 -19.73
N ARG A 60 7.73 15.97 -19.16
CA ARG A 60 8.10 16.17 -17.75
C ARG A 60 8.14 17.68 -17.36
N ARG A 61 8.66 18.53 -18.24
CA ARG A 61 8.71 19.99 -18.00
C ARG A 61 7.32 20.62 -17.96
N GLN A 62 6.42 20.19 -18.85
CA GLN A 62 5.02 20.63 -18.86
C GLN A 62 4.28 20.19 -17.62
N CYS A 63 4.44 18.92 -17.19
CA CYS A 63 3.86 18.43 -15.93
C CYS A 63 4.31 19.28 -14.73
N VAL A 64 5.63 19.57 -14.62
CA VAL A 64 6.16 20.40 -13.53
C VAL A 64 5.55 21.79 -13.55
N ASN A 65 5.49 22.44 -14.70
CA ASN A 65 4.91 23.79 -14.81
C ASN A 65 3.41 23.78 -14.48
N HIS A 66 2.67 22.82 -15.01
CA HIS A 66 1.23 22.69 -14.78
C HIS A 66 0.90 22.47 -13.31
N CYS A 67 1.60 21.55 -12.64
CA CYS A 67 1.42 21.34 -11.20
C CYS A 67 1.77 22.59 -10.37
N VAL A 68 2.81 23.33 -10.76
CA VAL A 68 3.14 24.61 -10.09
C VAL A 68 2.02 25.65 -10.27
N GLU A 69 1.39 25.74 -11.45
CA GLU A 69 0.21 26.62 -11.67
C GLU A 69 -0.98 26.18 -10.80
N MET A 70 -1.29 24.88 -10.77
CA MET A 70 -2.35 24.35 -9.88
C MET A 70 -2.09 24.74 -8.41
N LEU A 71 -0.84 24.62 -7.92
CA LEU A 71 -0.47 25.07 -6.59
C LEU A 71 -0.64 26.59 -6.39
N ARG A 72 -0.38 27.41 -7.43
CA ARG A 72 -0.63 28.84 -7.38
C ARG A 72 -2.11 29.20 -7.28
N GLU A 73 -2.98 28.43 -7.93
CA GLU A 73 -4.44 28.58 -7.83
C GLU A 73 -4.96 28.17 -6.47
N LEU A 74 -4.50 27.01 -5.96
CA LEU A 74 -4.94 26.45 -4.69
C LEU A 74 -4.34 27.17 -3.46
N LYS A 75 -3.21 27.83 -3.62
CA LYS A 75 -2.50 28.61 -2.58
C LYS A 75 -2.32 27.86 -1.26
N PRO A 76 -1.76 26.63 -1.27
CA PRO A 76 -1.60 25.87 -0.05
C PRO A 76 -0.65 26.51 0.95
N ASP A 77 -0.92 26.30 2.23
CA ASP A 77 -0.01 26.60 3.33
C ASP A 77 0.95 25.40 3.57
N VAL A 78 0.49 24.18 3.25
CA VAL A 78 1.28 22.95 3.33
C VAL A 78 1.16 22.17 2.02
N VAL A 79 2.29 21.66 1.52
CA VAL A 79 2.32 20.69 0.42
C VAL A 79 2.97 19.40 0.93
N LEU A 80 2.23 18.29 0.90
CA LEU A 80 2.72 16.96 1.21
C LEU A 80 2.95 16.20 -0.11
N ALA A 81 4.22 15.93 -0.42
CA ALA A 81 4.65 15.34 -1.70
C ALA A 81 5.02 13.88 -1.55
N ASP A 82 4.65 13.03 -2.53
CA ASP A 82 4.87 11.57 -2.51
C ASP A 82 6.19 11.11 -3.12
N THR A 83 6.88 11.97 -3.87
CA THR A 83 8.12 11.62 -4.58
C THR A 83 9.11 12.80 -4.61
N PRO A 84 10.40 12.55 -4.91
CA PRO A 84 11.36 13.64 -5.12
C PRO A 84 10.98 14.60 -6.25
N MET A 85 10.23 14.14 -7.26
CA MET A 85 9.74 15.01 -8.34
C MET A 85 8.60 15.92 -7.84
N ALA A 86 7.66 15.37 -7.06
CA ALA A 86 6.62 16.16 -6.41
C ALA A 86 7.22 17.19 -5.44
N LEU A 87 8.24 16.80 -4.66
CA LEU A 87 9.00 17.76 -3.84
C LEU A 87 9.60 18.89 -4.66
N TRP A 88 10.22 18.59 -5.80
CA TRP A 88 10.77 19.61 -6.67
C TRP A 88 9.71 20.59 -7.16
N MET A 89 8.51 20.11 -7.51
CA MET A 89 7.38 20.95 -7.89
C MET A 89 6.94 21.86 -6.72
N ALA A 90 6.82 21.30 -5.52
CA ALA A 90 6.48 22.04 -4.30
C ALA A 90 7.53 23.11 -3.96
N VAL A 91 8.83 22.80 -4.06
CA VAL A 91 9.92 23.75 -3.84
C VAL A 91 9.91 24.86 -4.86
N ARG A 92 9.64 24.56 -6.15
CA ARG A 92 9.48 25.59 -7.20
C ARG A 92 8.30 26.51 -6.91
N TYR A 93 7.16 25.97 -6.49
CA TYR A 93 6.02 26.76 -6.07
C TYR A 93 6.39 27.66 -4.90
N ARG A 94 6.97 27.13 -3.81
CA ARG A 94 7.39 27.89 -2.63
C ARG A 94 8.31 29.07 -2.99
N ARG A 95 9.30 28.86 -3.87
CA ARG A 95 10.22 29.92 -4.32
C ARG A 95 9.54 31.02 -5.12
N SER A 96 8.43 30.72 -5.79
CA SER A 96 7.65 31.70 -6.56
C SER A 96 6.49 32.29 -5.77
N SER A 97 6.17 31.75 -4.60
CA SER A 97 5.10 32.22 -3.72
C SER A 97 5.60 33.39 -2.86
N LYS A 98 4.69 34.34 -2.60
CA LYS A 98 4.94 35.42 -1.61
C LYS A 98 4.51 35.00 -0.19
N ARG A 99 3.92 33.81 -0.05
CA ARG A 99 3.46 33.26 1.23
C ARG A 99 4.47 32.27 1.77
N ALA A 100 4.52 32.12 3.08
CA ALA A 100 5.21 31.00 3.71
C ALA A 100 4.47 29.68 3.34
N VAL A 101 5.20 28.69 2.89
CA VAL A 101 4.67 27.38 2.47
C VAL A 101 5.55 26.29 3.05
N ALA A 102 4.99 25.40 3.85
CA ALA A 102 5.69 24.21 4.33
C ALA A 102 5.68 23.13 3.24
N VAL A 103 6.84 22.52 3.01
CA VAL A 103 7.02 21.44 2.04
C VAL A 103 7.41 20.17 2.80
N LEU A 104 6.52 19.18 2.80
CA LEU A 104 6.69 17.92 3.50
C LEU A 104 6.85 16.77 2.52
N TYR A 105 7.57 15.73 2.92
CA TYR A 105 7.77 14.53 2.11
C TYR A 105 7.15 13.30 2.78
N ASP A 106 6.17 12.70 2.12
CA ASP A 106 5.66 11.37 2.44
C ASP A 106 6.52 10.32 1.71
N VAL A 107 7.40 9.66 2.46
CA VAL A 107 8.36 8.69 1.91
C VAL A 107 7.68 7.33 1.79
N THR A 108 6.90 7.17 0.73
CA THR A 108 6.10 5.96 0.47
C THR A 108 6.94 4.84 -0.16
N GLU A 109 7.84 5.21 -1.06
CA GLU A 109 8.61 4.29 -1.90
C GLU A 109 10.12 4.44 -1.66
N TRP A 110 10.88 3.35 -1.89
CA TRP A 110 12.33 3.44 -2.01
C TRP A 110 12.71 4.22 -3.28
N TYR A 111 13.63 5.19 -3.14
CA TYR A 111 14.07 5.98 -4.27
C TYR A 111 15.60 6.11 -4.30
N PRO A 112 16.26 5.65 -5.39
CA PRO A 112 15.70 4.98 -6.57
C PRO A 112 15.28 3.53 -6.28
N SER A 113 14.17 3.07 -6.90
CA SER A 113 13.71 1.68 -6.84
C SER A 113 14.23 0.86 -8.04
N LYS A 114 14.14 -0.48 -7.97
CA LYS A 114 14.44 -1.37 -9.12
C LYS A 114 13.63 -0.96 -10.37
N LYS A 115 12.37 -0.57 -10.18
CA LYS A 115 11.47 -0.10 -11.26
C LYS A 115 12.06 1.08 -12.04
N ASN A 116 12.71 2.04 -11.35
CA ASN A 116 13.31 3.20 -11.98
C ASN A 116 14.51 2.85 -12.87
N LEU A 117 15.15 1.70 -12.63
CA LEU A 117 16.41 1.29 -13.23
C LEU A 117 16.28 0.07 -14.14
N ARG A 118 15.09 -0.51 -14.30
CA ARG A 118 14.85 -1.82 -14.94
C ARG A 118 15.34 -1.92 -16.39
N PHE A 119 15.35 -0.80 -17.13
CA PHE A 119 15.73 -0.76 -18.55
C PHE A 119 17.22 -0.42 -18.78
N LEU A 120 18.01 -0.31 -17.70
CA LEU A 120 19.42 0.06 -17.80
C LEU A 120 20.31 -1.05 -17.21
N THR A 121 21.49 -1.19 -17.80
CA THR A 121 22.52 -2.13 -17.37
C THR A 121 23.89 -1.45 -17.26
N GLY A 122 24.83 -2.09 -16.59
CA GLY A 122 26.21 -1.64 -16.50
C GLY A 122 26.39 -0.22 -15.98
N ILE A 123 27.31 0.52 -16.59
CA ILE A 123 27.71 1.89 -16.19
C ILE A 123 26.54 2.86 -16.26
N ALA A 124 25.69 2.77 -17.30
CA ALA A 124 24.52 3.65 -17.44
C ALA A 124 23.53 3.52 -16.27
N LYS A 125 23.33 2.29 -15.77
CA LYS A 125 22.53 2.02 -14.56
C LYS A 125 23.13 2.68 -13.33
N GLY A 126 24.47 2.54 -13.15
CA GLY A 126 25.19 3.17 -12.03
C GLY A 126 25.11 4.70 -12.06
N LEU A 127 25.34 5.32 -13.21
CA LEU A 127 25.25 6.77 -13.37
C LEU A 127 23.83 7.28 -13.08
N LYS A 128 22.80 6.62 -13.61
CA LYS A 128 21.42 7.00 -13.33
C LYS A 128 21.08 6.83 -11.85
N PHE A 129 21.52 5.75 -11.22
CA PHE A 129 21.34 5.53 -9.78
C PHE A 129 21.95 6.69 -8.98
N CYS A 130 23.20 7.03 -9.20
CA CYS A 130 23.88 8.15 -8.53
C CYS A 130 23.16 9.49 -8.77
N ALA A 131 22.79 9.78 -10.01
CA ALA A 131 22.04 11.01 -10.32
C ALA A 131 20.70 11.10 -9.59
N MET A 132 19.98 9.98 -9.47
CA MET A 132 18.71 9.93 -8.75
C MET A 132 18.90 10.08 -7.24
N VAL A 133 19.94 9.47 -6.66
CA VAL A 133 20.28 9.64 -5.23
C VAL A 133 20.64 11.09 -4.94
N LEU A 134 21.50 11.71 -5.76
CA LEU A 134 21.92 13.10 -5.61
C LEU A 134 20.72 14.05 -5.76
N PHE A 135 19.84 13.81 -6.73
CA PHE A 135 18.63 14.60 -6.90
C PHE A 135 17.71 14.48 -5.68
N ASN A 136 17.50 13.26 -5.19
CA ASN A 136 16.70 13.03 -3.97
C ASN A 136 17.31 13.77 -2.77
N ALA A 137 18.62 13.63 -2.54
CA ALA A 137 19.30 14.33 -1.46
C ALA A 137 19.18 15.86 -1.61
N PHE A 138 19.37 16.38 -2.82
CA PHE A 138 19.27 17.81 -3.09
C PHE A 138 17.88 18.38 -2.81
N VAL A 139 16.80 17.75 -3.28
CA VAL A 139 15.45 18.29 -3.05
C VAL A 139 15.06 18.20 -1.57
N ASN A 140 15.56 17.21 -0.84
CA ASN A 140 15.32 17.06 0.59
C ASN A 140 16.04 18.11 1.46
N LEU A 141 17.02 18.84 0.95
CA LEU A 141 17.57 20.03 1.64
C LEU A 141 16.49 21.10 1.88
N PHE A 142 15.46 21.13 1.05
CA PHE A 142 14.37 22.12 1.10
C PHE A 142 13.09 21.56 1.75
N THR A 143 13.12 20.36 2.27
CA THR A 143 11.98 19.71 2.95
C THR A 143 11.93 20.16 4.40
N ASP A 144 10.74 20.52 4.90
CA ASP A 144 10.56 21.01 6.26
C ASP A 144 10.28 19.86 7.26
N GLY A 145 9.78 18.71 6.79
CA GLY A 145 9.52 17.53 7.60
C GLY A 145 9.19 16.30 6.75
N PHE A 146 9.15 15.13 7.43
CA PHE A 146 8.98 13.83 6.78
C PHE A 146 7.83 13.03 7.39
N VAL A 147 7.11 12.31 6.54
CA VAL A 147 6.17 11.26 6.92
C VAL A 147 6.74 9.92 6.44
N PHE A 148 6.83 8.92 7.32
CA PHE A 148 7.34 7.60 6.99
C PHE A 148 6.34 6.52 7.36
N GLY A 149 6.12 5.56 6.47
CA GLY A 149 5.33 4.37 6.76
C GLY A 149 6.11 3.26 7.47
N GLU A 150 7.45 3.28 7.35
CA GLU A 150 8.33 2.19 7.77
C GLU A 150 9.64 2.70 8.37
N VAL A 151 10.09 2.06 9.46
CA VAL A 151 11.33 2.42 10.17
C VAL A 151 12.58 2.32 9.28
N ASP A 152 12.65 1.29 8.42
CA ASP A 152 13.82 1.09 7.56
C ASP A 152 13.93 2.19 6.50
N LYS A 153 12.80 2.73 6.00
CA LYS A 153 12.79 3.91 5.10
C LYS A 153 13.20 5.19 5.82
N ALA A 154 12.85 5.35 7.10
CA ALA A 154 13.20 6.53 7.87
C ALA A 154 14.70 6.64 8.19
N ARG A 155 15.40 5.51 8.38
CA ARG A 155 16.82 5.49 8.83
C ARG A 155 17.78 6.36 8.00
N PRO A 156 17.84 6.27 6.66
CA PRO A 156 18.75 7.09 5.87
C PRO A 156 18.42 8.59 5.97
N PHE A 157 17.13 8.95 5.97
CA PHE A 157 16.72 10.36 6.09
C PHE A 157 17.05 10.93 7.48
N ARG A 158 16.80 10.19 8.54
CA ARG A 158 17.17 10.61 9.92
C ARG A 158 18.67 10.80 10.11
N ARG A 159 19.51 10.04 9.38
CA ARG A 159 20.98 10.23 9.42
C ARG A 159 21.40 11.46 8.64
N LEU A 160 20.79 11.74 7.49
CA LEU A 160 21.14 12.87 6.63
C LEU A 160 20.51 14.19 7.10
N PHE A 161 19.33 14.14 7.71
CA PHE A 161 18.54 15.30 8.15
C PHE A 161 18.10 15.16 9.61
N PRO A 162 19.03 15.03 10.58
CA PRO A 162 18.70 14.69 11.98
C PRO A 162 17.85 15.75 12.69
N HIS A 163 17.88 16.99 12.22
CA HIS A 163 17.15 18.12 12.84
C HIS A 163 15.76 18.35 12.22
N ARG A 164 15.39 17.60 11.16
CA ARG A 164 14.08 17.74 10.55
C ARG A 164 13.03 16.93 11.32
N PRO A 165 11.89 17.53 11.66
CA PRO A 165 10.80 16.81 12.30
C PRO A 165 10.27 15.71 11.38
N PHE A 166 9.79 14.63 12.00
CA PHE A 166 9.18 13.52 11.28
C PHE A 166 8.10 12.86 12.11
N VAL A 167 7.20 12.14 11.41
CA VAL A 167 6.19 11.28 12.01
C VAL A 167 6.22 9.90 11.35
N MET A 168 5.91 8.88 12.16
CA MET A 168 5.77 7.49 11.67
C MET A 168 4.28 7.20 11.51
N ILE A 169 3.83 7.04 10.27
CA ILE A 169 2.43 6.79 9.90
C ILE A 169 2.38 5.53 9.05
N SER A 170 2.23 4.40 9.71
CA SER A 170 2.09 3.11 9.04
C SER A 170 0.78 3.03 8.26
N TYR A 171 0.71 2.09 7.30
CA TYR A 171 -0.41 1.98 6.36
C TYR A 171 -1.56 1.16 6.96
N TYR A 172 -2.05 1.57 8.15
CA TYR A 172 -3.14 0.89 8.83
C TYR A 172 -4.51 1.27 8.25
N PRO A 173 -5.45 0.34 8.12
CA PRO A 173 -6.77 0.62 7.59
C PRO A 173 -7.63 1.45 8.55
N ASP A 174 -8.49 2.29 8.02
CA ASP A 174 -9.60 2.85 8.78
C ASP A 174 -10.74 1.83 8.82
N LEU A 175 -11.04 1.32 10.01
CA LEU A 175 -11.99 0.23 10.21
C LEU A 175 -13.42 0.57 9.76
N LYS A 176 -13.75 1.86 9.60
CA LYS A 176 -15.07 2.27 9.07
C LYS A 176 -15.31 1.82 7.62
N TYR A 177 -14.24 1.53 6.87
CA TYR A 177 -14.34 1.04 5.49
C TYR A 177 -14.21 -0.48 5.39
N ILE A 178 -13.93 -1.16 6.50
CA ILE A 178 -13.70 -2.61 6.50
C ILE A 178 -14.99 -3.35 6.80
N THR A 179 -15.35 -4.28 5.89
CA THR A 179 -16.43 -5.23 6.13
C THR A 179 -15.86 -6.49 6.77
N THR A 180 -16.57 -7.04 7.73
CA THR A 180 -16.24 -8.32 8.37
C THR A 180 -17.42 -9.28 8.24
N PHE A 181 -17.13 -10.58 8.14
CA PHE A 181 -18.12 -11.65 8.14
C PHE A 181 -17.79 -12.65 9.25
N PRO A 182 -18.78 -13.36 9.79
CA PRO A 182 -18.53 -14.45 10.74
C PRO A 182 -17.56 -15.50 10.16
N ALA A 183 -16.74 -16.10 11.01
CA ALA A 183 -15.92 -17.24 10.63
C ALA A 183 -16.83 -18.49 10.54
N GLU A 184 -16.77 -19.18 9.41
CA GLU A 184 -17.53 -20.40 9.15
C GLU A 184 -16.58 -21.61 9.03
N SER A 185 -17.10 -22.82 9.19
CA SER A 185 -16.32 -24.03 8.96
C SER A 185 -15.91 -24.14 7.47
N LEU A 186 -14.63 -24.42 7.23
CA LEU A 186 -14.08 -24.53 5.89
C LEU A 186 -14.17 -25.91 5.26
N ARG A 187 -14.74 -26.92 5.97
CA ARG A 187 -14.76 -28.31 5.51
C ARG A 187 -15.47 -28.53 4.19
N GLN A 188 -16.59 -27.83 3.95
CA GLN A 188 -17.34 -27.95 2.69
C GLN A 188 -16.78 -27.06 1.60
N ARG A 189 -16.32 -25.87 1.97
CA ARG A 189 -15.80 -24.88 1.02
C ARG A 189 -14.74 -24.00 1.68
N VAL A 190 -13.66 -23.74 0.95
CA VAL A 190 -12.64 -22.75 1.31
C VAL A 190 -12.42 -21.77 0.15
N ARG A 191 -12.46 -20.48 0.48
CA ARG A 191 -12.20 -19.38 -0.46
C ARG A 191 -10.82 -18.80 -0.16
N LEU A 192 -9.88 -19.08 -1.04
CA LEU A 192 -8.53 -18.52 -1.01
C LEU A 192 -8.54 -17.20 -1.78
N PHE A 193 -7.78 -16.22 -1.30
CA PHE A 193 -7.73 -14.91 -1.93
C PHE A 193 -6.31 -14.47 -2.23
N TYR A 194 -6.13 -13.90 -3.41
CA TYR A 194 -4.90 -13.23 -3.82
C TYR A 194 -5.24 -11.88 -4.46
N SER A 195 -4.44 -10.85 -4.18
CA SER A 195 -4.56 -9.57 -4.87
C SER A 195 -3.18 -9.05 -5.24
N GLY A 196 -2.92 -8.88 -6.54
CA GLY A 196 -1.63 -8.42 -7.03
C GLY A 196 -1.40 -8.70 -8.51
N ASN A 197 -0.21 -8.38 -8.99
CA ASN A 197 0.21 -8.72 -10.34
C ASN A 197 0.43 -10.24 -10.46
N LEU A 198 0.04 -10.81 -11.59
CA LEU A 198 0.17 -12.25 -11.88
C LEU A 198 1.60 -12.62 -12.32
N THR A 199 2.58 -12.23 -11.51
CA THR A 199 4.02 -12.45 -11.78
C THR A 199 4.64 -13.38 -10.73
N ASP A 200 5.72 -14.05 -11.11
CA ASP A 200 6.47 -14.90 -10.19
C ASP A 200 7.05 -14.09 -9.02
N GLU A 201 7.52 -12.86 -9.26
CA GLU A 201 8.01 -11.95 -8.22
C GLU A 201 6.97 -11.70 -7.12
N LYS A 202 5.68 -11.55 -7.51
CA LYS A 202 4.55 -11.36 -6.60
C LYS A 202 3.98 -12.68 -6.09
N GLY A 203 4.55 -13.82 -6.50
CA GLY A 203 4.23 -15.15 -5.99
C GLY A 203 2.93 -15.76 -6.49
N PHE A 204 2.34 -15.23 -7.58
CA PHE A 204 1.08 -15.77 -8.08
C PHE A 204 1.19 -17.25 -8.49
N GLY A 205 2.31 -17.65 -9.14
CA GLY A 205 2.57 -19.05 -9.49
C GLY A 205 2.56 -19.98 -8.27
N ASN A 206 3.11 -19.52 -7.14
CA ASN A 206 3.12 -20.29 -5.87
C ASN A 206 1.69 -20.37 -5.30
N VAL A 207 0.92 -19.29 -5.34
CA VAL A 207 -0.49 -19.26 -4.88
C VAL A 207 -1.34 -20.24 -5.68
N LEU A 208 -1.24 -20.21 -7.01
CA LEU A 208 -1.98 -21.12 -7.87
C LEU A 208 -1.62 -22.58 -7.63
N LYS A 209 -0.31 -22.86 -7.49
CA LYS A 209 0.20 -24.19 -7.17
C LYS A 209 -0.32 -24.69 -5.82
N ALA A 210 -0.28 -23.83 -4.80
CA ALA A 210 -0.83 -24.16 -3.49
C ALA A 210 -2.33 -24.47 -3.55
N ALA A 211 -3.14 -23.67 -4.25
CA ALA A 211 -4.56 -23.89 -4.40
C ALA A 211 -4.86 -25.23 -5.10
N VAL A 212 -4.09 -25.60 -6.14
CA VAL A 212 -4.21 -26.91 -6.80
C VAL A 212 -3.94 -28.05 -5.84
N TRP A 213 -2.91 -27.96 -5.02
CA TRP A 213 -2.57 -28.99 -4.05
C TRP A 213 -3.57 -29.06 -2.89
N VAL A 214 -4.05 -27.92 -2.37
CA VAL A 214 -5.14 -27.89 -1.37
C VAL A 214 -6.37 -28.64 -1.89
N ALA A 215 -6.78 -28.40 -3.15
CA ALA A 215 -7.90 -29.09 -3.74
C ALA A 215 -7.68 -30.61 -3.87
N ARG A 216 -6.46 -31.02 -4.27
CA ARG A 216 -6.13 -32.46 -4.39
C ARG A 216 -6.13 -33.18 -3.05
N PHE A 217 -5.65 -32.53 -1.98
CA PHE A 217 -5.62 -33.11 -0.63
C PHE A 217 -6.97 -33.09 0.10
N ASN A 218 -7.94 -32.31 -0.42
CA ASN A 218 -9.28 -32.20 0.16
C ASN A 218 -10.35 -32.42 -0.93
N PRO A 219 -10.52 -33.66 -1.46
CA PRO A 219 -11.40 -33.93 -2.60
C PRO A 219 -12.87 -33.62 -2.30
N GLU A 220 -13.30 -33.66 -1.03
CA GLU A 220 -14.67 -33.36 -0.59
C GLU A 220 -14.89 -31.86 -0.33
N THR A 221 -13.84 -31.04 -0.35
CA THR A 221 -13.93 -29.59 -0.12
C THR A 221 -13.94 -28.85 -1.45
N GLN A 222 -14.90 -27.96 -1.66
CA GLN A 222 -14.87 -27.03 -2.77
C GLN A 222 -13.82 -25.96 -2.49
N VAL A 223 -12.81 -25.85 -3.34
CA VAL A 223 -11.78 -24.80 -3.25
C VAL A 223 -12.07 -23.72 -4.28
N VAL A 224 -12.09 -22.47 -3.88
CA VAL A 224 -12.25 -21.32 -4.76
C VAL A 224 -11.02 -20.44 -4.61
N LEU A 225 -10.30 -20.17 -5.69
CA LEU A 225 -9.23 -19.17 -5.69
C LEU A 225 -9.75 -17.89 -6.35
N ASN A 226 -10.01 -16.88 -5.52
CA ASN A 226 -10.41 -15.55 -5.96
C ASN A 226 -9.17 -14.66 -6.11
N VAL A 227 -9.04 -14.02 -7.25
CA VAL A 227 -7.89 -13.20 -7.61
C VAL A 227 -8.37 -11.82 -8.06
N LEU A 228 -7.77 -10.75 -7.51
CA LEU A 228 -7.93 -9.40 -8.04
C LEU A 228 -6.64 -8.96 -8.73
N SER A 229 -6.71 -8.72 -10.04
CA SER A 229 -5.57 -8.30 -10.85
C SER A 229 -6.02 -7.64 -12.14
N ASN A 230 -5.33 -6.58 -12.58
CA ASN A 230 -5.55 -6.01 -13.92
C ASN A 230 -4.82 -6.78 -15.04
N GLN A 231 -4.15 -7.88 -14.68
CA GLN A 231 -3.50 -8.77 -15.64
C GLN A 231 -4.37 -9.98 -15.93
N ARG A 232 -4.27 -10.51 -17.14
CA ARG A 232 -4.94 -11.73 -17.58
C ARG A 232 -3.93 -12.86 -17.68
N LEU A 233 -4.37 -14.08 -17.42
CA LEU A 233 -3.58 -15.27 -17.71
C LEU A 233 -3.52 -15.52 -19.21
N GLU A 234 -2.33 -15.78 -19.74
CA GLU A 234 -2.15 -16.15 -21.15
C GLU A 234 -2.80 -17.50 -21.47
N LYS A 235 -2.78 -18.42 -20.49
CA LYS A 235 -3.39 -19.76 -20.61
C LYS A 235 -4.08 -20.12 -19.30
N THR A 236 -5.30 -20.63 -19.39
CA THR A 236 -6.00 -21.21 -18.25
C THR A 236 -5.33 -22.54 -17.89
N PRO A 237 -4.83 -22.72 -16.65
CA PRO A 237 -4.24 -23.97 -16.23
C PRO A 237 -5.29 -25.09 -16.13
N SER A 238 -4.85 -26.35 -16.25
CA SER A 238 -5.70 -27.50 -15.91
C SER A 238 -5.88 -27.56 -14.41
N LEU A 239 -7.13 -27.51 -13.93
CA LEU A 239 -7.49 -27.47 -12.53
C LEU A 239 -8.17 -28.78 -12.10
N PRO A 240 -8.00 -29.21 -10.83
CA PRO A 240 -8.83 -30.26 -10.24
C PRO A 240 -10.32 -29.92 -10.32
N ALA A 241 -11.19 -30.94 -10.39
CA ALA A 241 -12.64 -30.76 -10.55
C ALA A 241 -13.29 -29.94 -9.41
N ASN A 242 -12.72 -30.01 -8.20
CA ASN A 242 -13.18 -29.29 -7.00
C ASN A 242 -12.48 -27.91 -6.82
N LEU A 243 -11.67 -27.43 -7.79
CA LEU A 243 -11.05 -26.11 -7.75
C LEU A 243 -11.64 -25.21 -8.83
N SER A 244 -12.13 -24.03 -8.43
CA SER A 244 -12.47 -22.94 -9.33
C SER A 244 -11.52 -21.76 -9.17
N LEU A 245 -11.12 -21.16 -10.30
CA LEU A 245 -10.30 -19.95 -10.35
C LEU A 245 -11.14 -18.81 -10.93
N GLN A 246 -11.23 -17.71 -10.17
CA GLN A 246 -11.94 -16.50 -10.56
C GLN A 246 -10.95 -15.34 -10.57
N ILE A 247 -10.79 -14.65 -11.69
CA ILE A 247 -9.89 -13.50 -11.83
C ILE A 247 -10.72 -12.29 -12.24
N ASP A 248 -10.80 -11.32 -11.34
CA ASP A 248 -11.48 -10.05 -11.56
C ASP A 248 -10.46 -8.91 -11.62
N GLU A 249 -10.82 -7.83 -12.29
CA GLU A 249 -10.04 -6.60 -12.31
C GLU A 249 -10.04 -5.91 -10.95
N TYR A 250 -9.04 -5.05 -10.70
CA TYR A 250 -9.00 -4.23 -9.50
C TYR A 250 -10.27 -3.40 -9.40
N GLN A 251 -10.78 -3.35 -8.19
CA GLN A 251 -12.01 -2.65 -7.86
C GLN A 251 -11.69 -1.34 -7.12
N PRO A 252 -12.59 -0.35 -7.15
CA PRO A 252 -12.53 0.77 -6.22
C PRO A 252 -12.42 0.30 -4.78
N PHE A 253 -11.77 1.07 -3.94
CA PHE A 253 -11.36 0.68 -2.59
C PHE A 253 -12.50 0.04 -1.74
N ALA A 254 -13.68 0.64 -1.71
CA ALA A 254 -14.82 0.10 -0.95
C ALA A 254 -15.27 -1.27 -1.46
N GLU A 255 -15.31 -1.47 -2.78
CA GLU A 255 -15.68 -2.75 -3.39
C GLU A 255 -14.56 -3.79 -3.21
N PHE A 256 -13.29 -3.37 -3.26
CA PHE A 256 -12.16 -4.22 -2.88
C PHE A 256 -12.33 -4.75 -1.47
N CYS A 257 -12.59 -3.89 -0.48
CA CYS A 257 -12.79 -4.31 0.92
C CYS A 257 -13.95 -5.30 1.05
N ARG A 258 -15.08 -5.04 0.38
CA ARG A 258 -16.25 -5.91 0.42
C ARG A 258 -15.98 -7.29 -0.19
N ARG A 259 -15.32 -7.36 -1.36
CA ARG A 259 -15.00 -8.62 -2.04
C ARG A 259 -13.92 -9.41 -1.31
N ALA A 260 -12.87 -8.73 -0.86
CA ALA A 260 -11.81 -9.39 -0.10
C ALA A 260 -12.35 -10.03 1.19
N ALA A 261 -13.20 -9.33 1.94
CA ALA A 261 -13.78 -9.83 3.19
C ALA A 261 -14.63 -11.11 3.04
N GLN A 262 -15.12 -11.41 1.83
CA GLN A 262 -15.89 -12.63 1.55
C GLN A 262 -15.03 -13.90 1.48
N ASN A 263 -13.71 -13.76 1.58
CA ASN A 263 -12.79 -14.89 1.49
C ASN A 263 -12.38 -15.37 2.88
N ASP A 264 -11.83 -16.59 2.93
CA ASP A 264 -11.56 -17.29 4.18
C ASP A 264 -10.09 -17.26 4.56
N VAL A 265 -9.17 -17.36 3.58
CA VAL A 265 -7.72 -17.36 3.79
C VAL A 265 -7.05 -16.47 2.74
N PHE A 266 -6.20 -15.59 3.19
CA PHE A 266 -5.43 -14.70 2.31
C PHE A 266 -4.02 -15.25 2.05
N LEU A 267 -3.59 -15.23 0.80
CA LEU A 267 -2.28 -15.72 0.39
C LEU A 267 -1.44 -14.59 -0.22
N ASP A 268 -0.26 -14.33 0.31
CA ASP A 268 0.75 -13.47 -0.33
C ASP A 268 2.10 -14.17 -0.27
N LEU A 269 2.41 -14.91 -1.34
CA LEU A 269 3.55 -15.80 -1.45
C LEU A 269 4.67 -15.23 -2.33
N ARG A 270 4.90 -13.91 -2.22
CA ARG A 270 5.95 -13.20 -2.96
C ARG A 270 7.35 -13.74 -2.67
N ILE A 271 8.26 -13.64 -3.63
CA ILE A 271 9.64 -14.08 -3.41
C ILE A 271 10.34 -13.19 -2.36
N PRO A 272 11.14 -13.77 -1.45
CA PRO A 272 11.81 -13.04 -0.36
C PRO A 272 13.11 -12.37 -0.84
N ASP A 273 13.05 -11.54 -1.89
CA ASP A 273 14.20 -10.78 -2.37
C ASP A 273 14.52 -9.57 -1.46
N ASP A 274 15.66 -8.92 -1.70
CA ASP A 274 16.14 -7.79 -0.88
C ASP A 274 15.15 -6.64 -0.78
N GLU A 275 14.31 -6.42 -1.78
CA GLU A 275 13.31 -5.34 -1.81
C GLU A 275 12.07 -5.75 -1.01
N ASN A 276 11.56 -6.96 -1.23
CA ASN A 276 10.42 -7.49 -0.48
C ASN A 276 10.75 -7.70 1.01
N GLN A 277 11.99 -8.11 1.35
CA GLN A 277 12.44 -8.24 2.74
C GLN A 277 12.40 -6.94 3.55
N LYS A 278 12.38 -5.78 2.88
CA LYS A 278 12.37 -4.45 3.50
C LYS A 278 11.03 -3.73 3.37
N CYS A 279 10.06 -4.34 2.70
CA CYS A 279 8.76 -3.74 2.42
C CYS A 279 7.69 -4.34 3.32
N LEU A 280 7.14 -3.53 4.22
CA LEU A 280 5.99 -3.93 5.04
C LEU A 280 4.72 -3.90 4.17
N PRO A 281 4.04 -5.03 3.99
CA PRO A 281 2.92 -5.10 3.06
C PRO A 281 1.67 -4.44 3.62
N ILE A 282 1.15 -3.43 2.95
CA ILE A 282 -0.09 -2.74 3.33
C ILE A 282 -1.27 -3.72 3.46
N LYS A 283 -1.41 -4.63 2.51
CA LYS A 283 -2.52 -5.58 2.45
C LYS A 283 -2.63 -6.49 3.68
N LEU A 284 -1.50 -6.78 4.34
CA LEU A 284 -1.49 -7.54 5.58
C LEU A 284 -2.47 -6.95 6.60
N PHE A 285 -2.42 -5.63 6.80
CA PHE A 285 -3.26 -4.95 7.78
C PHE A 285 -4.73 -4.90 7.35
N TYR A 286 -5.02 -4.80 6.05
CA TYR A 286 -6.39 -4.90 5.55
C TYR A 286 -6.98 -6.29 5.76
N PHE A 287 -6.21 -7.34 5.46
CA PHE A 287 -6.65 -8.72 5.63
C PHE A 287 -6.86 -9.07 7.11
N MET A 288 -5.95 -8.64 7.97
CA MET A 288 -6.11 -8.75 9.43
C MET A 288 -7.39 -8.04 9.89
N ALA A 289 -7.65 -6.82 9.42
CA ALA A 289 -8.85 -6.07 9.80
C ALA A 289 -10.15 -6.72 9.31
N MET A 290 -10.12 -7.52 8.24
CA MET A 290 -11.24 -8.32 7.79
C MET A 290 -11.48 -9.56 8.67
N GLY A 291 -10.62 -9.83 9.65
CA GLY A 291 -10.75 -10.96 10.58
C GLY A 291 -10.45 -12.30 9.93
N ARG A 292 -9.42 -12.37 9.10
CA ARG A 292 -9.06 -13.61 8.39
C ARG A 292 -7.57 -13.91 8.54
N PRO A 293 -7.19 -15.19 8.61
CA PRO A 293 -5.80 -15.60 8.63
C PRO A 293 -5.10 -15.27 7.30
N VAL A 294 -3.83 -14.94 7.41
CA VAL A 294 -2.97 -14.62 6.27
C VAL A 294 -1.81 -15.61 6.23
N VAL A 295 -1.62 -16.29 5.10
CA VAL A 295 -0.44 -17.12 4.85
C VAL A 295 0.54 -16.27 4.03
N TYR A 296 1.67 -15.96 4.61
CA TYR A 296 2.61 -14.98 4.07
C TYR A 296 4.02 -15.53 3.97
N THR A 297 4.74 -15.12 2.91
CA THR A 297 6.18 -15.34 2.87
C THR A 297 6.85 -14.75 4.10
N ASP A 298 7.79 -15.47 4.70
CA ASP A 298 8.60 -14.98 5.81
C ASP A 298 9.44 -13.76 5.39
N LEU A 299 9.02 -12.58 5.85
CA LEU A 299 9.66 -11.29 5.54
C LEU A 299 10.07 -10.55 6.81
N LYS A 300 11.34 -10.11 6.85
CA LYS A 300 11.90 -9.35 7.98
C LYS A 300 11.09 -8.07 8.32
N ALA A 301 10.48 -7.45 7.31
CA ALA A 301 9.65 -6.27 7.50
C ALA A 301 8.38 -6.57 8.30
N ILE A 302 7.79 -7.77 8.14
CA ILE A 302 6.60 -8.17 8.90
C ILE A 302 6.99 -8.41 10.37
N HIS A 303 8.07 -9.13 10.65
CA HIS A 303 8.55 -9.34 12.03
C HIS A 303 8.80 -8.02 12.78
N LYS A 304 9.26 -6.98 12.06
CA LYS A 304 9.47 -5.66 12.66
C LYS A 304 8.21 -4.82 12.80
N GLY A 305 7.35 -4.87 11.80
CA GLY A 305 6.17 -4.00 11.69
C GLY A 305 4.89 -4.59 12.27
N CYS A 306 4.86 -5.92 12.44
CA CYS A 306 3.73 -6.66 12.99
C CYS A 306 4.24 -7.89 13.76
N PRO A 307 4.90 -7.71 14.93
CA PRO A 307 5.46 -8.82 15.71
C PRO A 307 4.41 -9.83 16.18
N GLU A 308 3.14 -9.43 16.25
CA GLU A 308 2.01 -10.30 16.63
C GLU A 308 1.41 -11.07 15.44
N PHE A 309 2.08 -11.06 14.29
CA PHE A 309 1.57 -11.70 13.07
C PHE A 309 1.22 -13.18 13.28
N GLU A 310 2.03 -13.91 14.03
CA GLU A 310 1.81 -15.35 14.28
C GLU A 310 0.56 -15.68 15.09
N ASP A 311 -0.05 -14.71 15.78
CA ASP A 311 -1.32 -14.90 16.45
C ASP A 311 -2.49 -15.15 15.46
N PHE A 312 -2.37 -14.62 14.24
CA PHE A 312 -3.45 -14.65 13.24
C PHE A 312 -3.00 -15.05 11.83
N GLY A 313 -1.72 -15.30 11.63
CA GLY A 313 -1.15 -15.64 10.33
C GLY A 313 -0.09 -16.71 10.44
N SER A 314 0.42 -17.14 9.30
CA SER A 314 1.47 -18.15 9.23
C SER A 314 2.57 -17.72 8.27
N TYR A 315 3.82 -17.74 8.73
CA TYR A 315 4.98 -17.60 7.88
C TYR A 315 5.27 -18.89 7.13
N VAL A 316 5.54 -18.76 5.84
CA VAL A 316 5.89 -19.90 5.00
C VAL A 316 7.07 -19.59 4.07
N ASN A 317 7.79 -20.63 3.68
CA ASN A 317 8.66 -20.55 2.53
C ASN A 317 7.80 -20.60 1.24
N PRO A 318 7.78 -19.55 0.39
CA PRO A 318 6.91 -19.52 -0.79
C PRO A 318 7.24 -20.61 -1.82
N PHE A 319 8.42 -21.25 -1.72
CA PHE A 319 8.84 -22.34 -2.60
C PHE A 319 8.51 -23.73 -2.02
N ASP A 320 8.12 -23.81 -0.75
CA ASP A 320 7.67 -25.04 -0.10
C ASP A 320 6.15 -25.16 -0.18
N THR A 321 5.69 -25.77 -1.28
CA THR A 321 4.26 -25.99 -1.51
C THR A 321 3.62 -26.84 -0.42
N GLN A 322 4.35 -27.82 0.14
CA GLN A 322 3.80 -28.70 1.17
C GLN A 322 3.51 -27.92 2.46
N GLN A 323 4.46 -27.09 2.90
CA GLN A 323 4.27 -26.24 4.09
C GLN A 323 3.04 -25.34 3.94
N ILE A 324 2.85 -24.72 2.77
CA ILE A 324 1.70 -23.84 2.49
C ILE A 324 0.40 -24.63 2.57
N VAL A 325 0.37 -25.82 1.96
CA VAL A 325 -0.79 -26.71 1.93
C VAL A 325 -1.13 -27.20 3.34
N ASP A 326 -0.15 -27.56 4.15
CA ASP A 326 -0.35 -28.03 5.52
C ASP A 326 -1.00 -26.97 6.40
N VAL A 327 -0.57 -25.69 6.28
CA VAL A 327 -1.19 -24.55 6.97
C VAL A 327 -2.65 -24.39 6.57
N VAL A 328 -2.97 -24.39 5.28
CA VAL A 328 -4.36 -24.24 4.81
C VAL A 328 -5.21 -25.44 5.19
N ASN A 329 -4.66 -26.67 5.14
CA ASN A 329 -5.34 -27.87 5.56
C ASN A 329 -5.66 -27.90 7.06
N ASP A 330 -4.79 -27.33 7.90
CA ASP A 330 -5.10 -27.19 9.32
C ASP A 330 -6.32 -26.29 9.52
N TYR A 331 -6.42 -25.16 8.84
CA TYR A 331 -7.62 -24.31 8.88
C TYR A 331 -8.89 -25.04 8.40
N ILE A 332 -8.79 -25.87 7.35
CA ILE A 332 -9.93 -26.65 6.84
C ILE A 332 -10.40 -27.71 7.85
N ARG A 333 -9.46 -28.37 8.51
CA ARG A 333 -9.75 -29.54 9.40
C ARG A 333 -10.05 -29.10 10.81
N ASN A 334 -9.46 -27.99 11.28
CA ASN A 334 -9.54 -27.53 12.65
C ASN A 334 -10.23 -26.15 12.73
N ALA A 335 -11.56 -26.21 12.85
CA ALA A 335 -12.39 -25.00 12.95
C ALA A 335 -12.05 -24.13 14.18
N GLU A 336 -11.53 -24.74 15.27
CA GLU A 336 -11.12 -24.01 16.47
C GLU A 336 -9.84 -23.18 16.19
N THR A 337 -8.83 -23.77 15.57
CA THR A 337 -7.60 -23.05 15.16
C THR A 337 -7.96 -21.89 14.22
N TYR A 338 -8.78 -22.16 13.20
CA TYR A 338 -9.24 -21.12 12.26
C TYR A 338 -9.97 -19.99 12.97
N GLY A 339 -10.92 -20.34 13.88
CA GLY A 339 -11.67 -19.35 14.67
C GLY A 339 -10.78 -18.48 15.54
N LYS A 340 -9.81 -19.07 16.24
CA LYS A 340 -8.82 -18.35 17.07
C LYS A 340 -7.99 -17.37 16.24
N CYS A 341 -7.53 -17.75 15.05
CA CYS A 341 -6.82 -16.87 14.14
C CYS A 341 -7.69 -15.69 13.69
N CYS A 342 -8.97 -15.94 13.34
CA CYS A 342 -9.91 -14.87 12.96
C CYS A 342 -10.17 -13.87 14.10
N GLU A 343 -10.37 -14.38 15.33
CA GLU A 343 -10.57 -13.56 16.53
C GLU A 343 -9.32 -12.72 16.86
N ALA A 344 -8.14 -13.33 16.79
CA ALA A 344 -6.86 -12.64 17.02
C ALA A 344 -6.63 -11.54 15.97
N ALA A 345 -6.93 -11.79 14.70
CA ALA A 345 -6.85 -10.81 13.63
C ALA A 345 -7.72 -9.57 13.92
N LEU A 346 -9.00 -9.78 14.27
CA LEU A 346 -9.93 -8.68 14.62
C LEU A 346 -9.48 -7.94 15.88
N ARG A 347 -8.99 -8.64 16.88
CA ARG A 347 -8.49 -8.04 18.12
C ARG A 347 -7.33 -7.09 17.82
N TRP A 348 -6.28 -7.57 17.14
CA TRP A 348 -5.11 -6.76 16.82
C TRP A 348 -5.44 -5.57 15.90
N ALA A 349 -6.37 -5.74 14.94
CA ALA A 349 -6.86 -4.65 14.12
C ALA A 349 -7.52 -3.55 14.98
N LYS A 350 -8.39 -3.93 15.94
CA LYS A 350 -9.08 -2.98 16.80
C LYS A 350 -8.16 -2.30 17.80
N GLU A 351 -7.24 -3.05 18.41
CA GLU A 351 -6.41 -2.55 19.50
C GLU A 351 -5.20 -1.75 19.05
N LYS A 352 -4.62 -2.08 17.87
CA LYS A 352 -3.31 -1.55 17.50
C LYS A 352 -3.21 -1.10 16.03
N TYR A 353 -3.63 -1.96 15.10
CA TYR A 353 -3.30 -1.81 13.68
C TYR A 353 -4.44 -1.18 12.89
N ASN A 354 -4.91 -0.01 13.32
CA ASN A 354 -5.95 0.75 12.63
C ASN A 354 -5.58 2.23 12.52
N TRP A 355 -6.20 2.93 11.59
CA TRP A 355 -5.94 4.34 11.33
C TRP A 355 -6.15 5.22 12.55
N LYS A 356 -7.21 4.98 13.33
CA LYS A 356 -7.53 5.78 14.52
C LYS A 356 -6.43 5.73 15.60
N SER A 357 -5.61 4.66 15.63
CA SER A 357 -4.50 4.56 16.59
C SER A 357 -3.32 5.50 16.27
N ILE A 358 -3.21 5.98 15.03
CA ILE A 358 -2.10 6.83 14.56
C ILE A 358 -2.57 8.18 13.99
N GLU A 359 -3.86 8.36 13.79
CA GLU A 359 -4.47 9.54 13.19
C GLU A 359 -4.09 10.85 13.91
N ALA A 360 -4.19 10.83 15.25
CA ALA A 360 -3.88 12.01 16.07
C ALA A 360 -2.43 12.47 15.91
N ASP A 361 -1.48 11.54 15.75
CA ASP A 361 -0.08 11.89 15.54
C ASP A 361 0.14 12.50 14.15
N PHE A 362 -0.56 11.99 13.13
CA PHE A 362 -0.53 12.57 11.78
C PHE A 362 -1.08 13.99 11.78
N VAL A 363 -2.29 14.19 12.33
CA VAL A 363 -2.94 15.50 12.38
C VAL A 363 -2.08 16.50 13.17
N ARG A 364 -1.58 16.11 14.33
CA ARG A 364 -0.71 16.95 15.16
C ARG A 364 0.57 17.33 14.41
N PHE A 365 1.17 16.39 13.68
CA PHE A 365 2.36 16.66 12.88
C PHE A 365 2.10 17.71 11.80
N ILE A 366 0.96 17.64 11.09
CA ILE A 366 0.61 18.65 10.07
C ILE A 366 0.29 20.00 10.72
N GLN A 367 -0.39 20.01 11.86
CA GLN A 367 -0.75 21.23 12.60
C GLN A 367 0.47 22.04 13.09
N GLN A 368 1.64 21.42 13.27
CA GLN A 368 2.88 22.16 13.59
C GLN A 368 3.24 23.22 12.54
N TYR A 369 2.74 23.07 11.31
CA TYR A 369 2.98 23.97 10.19
C TYR A 369 1.87 25.01 9.97
N GLU A 370 0.90 25.12 10.90
CA GLU A 370 -0.13 26.16 10.84
C GLU A 370 0.40 27.59 11.05
N GLN A 371 1.54 27.72 11.72
CA GLN A 371 2.09 29.02 12.13
C GLN A 371 3.18 29.58 11.18
N HIS A 372 3.39 28.93 10.05
CA HIS A 372 4.41 29.36 9.07
C HIS A 372 3.85 30.29 7.99
#